data_07b7ee5aa7ee86d33b0520b81dea2f0d
#
_entry.id   07b7ee5aa7ee86d33b0520b81dea2f0d
#
_cell.length_a   1.000
_cell.length_b   1.000
_cell.length_c   1.000
_cell.angle_alpha   90.00
_cell.angle_beta   90.00
_cell.angle_gamma   90.00
#
_symmetry.space_group_name_H-M   'P 1'
#
loop_
_entity.id
_entity.type
_entity.pdbx_description
1 polymer ?
#
loop_
_entity_poly.entity_id
_entity_poly.type
_entity_poly.pdbx_seq_one_letter_code
_entity_poly.pdbx_strand_id
1 'polypeptide(L)'
;MGRPRPKHQARSINQDRLSVLRDSGCDSELLLARLAYQEHEGTRKDLAKLGDVSRVFPTILPTQASLRWSTKEPNLGGFTREFWRLHYNVVLPDDGWWWLGWDWQGIEARMFLGYTGDQEDLDLLEMGPELHTFTCAKYLMEWAPRALPGCQTSDLHLPHDWLGGKDERRVRAKNFRYGVGQYGTSAKAVLGIPGIEKLGLDRVTLQQRAERFLAARPKAVAWKQTIWQQCIEQRSARTFMGHRRHLYGDEDTRKKDGLNHMIQGSVANMMNWCLIEIDQQVYPESHMILNKHDGALVAFPDRLNQEQVVPAVRSIVEREWEIGPGIKMRFPAEWEVLTSDGSRRELQ
;
A
#
# COMPACT_ATOMS: atom_id res chain seq x y z
N MET A 1 -1.84 -45.02 39.16
CA MET A 1 -2.30 -43.67 38.71
C MET A 1 -1.41 -43.24 37.54
N GLY A 2 -1.92 -43.40 36.33
CA GLY A 2 -1.18 -43.06 35.10
C GLY A 2 -1.12 -41.54 34.89
N ARG A 3 0.09 -41.02 34.65
CA ARG A 3 0.27 -39.62 34.24
C ARG A 3 -0.50 -39.37 32.91
N PRO A 4 -1.27 -38.29 32.81
CA PRO A 4 -1.94 -37.96 31.54
C PRO A 4 -0.88 -37.67 30.46
N ARG A 5 -1.03 -38.30 29.28
CA ARG A 5 -0.19 -38.04 28.12
C ARG A 5 -0.36 -36.55 27.73
N PRO A 6 0.74 -35.84 27.42
CA PRO A 6 0.64 -34.49 26.96
C PRO A 6 -0.20 -34.49 25.69
N LYS A 7 -1.27 -33.70 25.66
CA LYS A 7 -2.03 -33.39 24.43
C LYS A 7 -1.03 -32.85 23.42
N HIS A 8 -0.77 -33.61 22.36
CA HIS A 8 -0.05 -33.09 21.20
C HIS A 8 -0.90 -31.92 20.66
N GLN A 9 -0.52 -30.69 21.02
CA GLN A 9 -0.98 -29.56 20.28
C GLN A 9 -0.42 -29.73 18.85
N ALA A 10 -1.28 -30.06 17.91
CA ALA A 10 -0.94 -30.02 16.51
C ALA A 10 -0.46 -28.58 16.24
N ARG A 11 0.86 -28.41 16.05
CA ARG A 11 1.43 -27.13 15.66
C ARG A 11 0.81 -26.80 14.32
N SER A 12 -0.05 -25.79 14.28
CA SER A 12 -0.57 -25.29 13.01
C SER A 12 0.63 -24.80 12.19
N ILE A 13 0.85 -25.46 11.05
CA ILE A 13 1.83 -24.96 10.09
C ILE A 13 1.19 -23.71 9.49
N ASN A 14 1.74 -22.54 9.79
CA ASN A 14 1.22 -21.29 9.27
C ASN A 14 1.53 -21.15 7.76
N GLN A 15 0.82 -20.24 7.10
CA GLN A 15 0.91 -20.01 5.66
C GLN A 15 2.33 -19.64 5.23
N ASP A 16 3.07 -18.89 6.06
CA ASP A 16 4.45 -18.49 5.77
C ASP A 16 5.40 -19.70 5.68
N ARG A 17 5.24 -20.69 6.57
CA ARG A 17 6.05 -21.92 6.53
C ARG A 17 5.72 -22.81 5.34
N LEU A 18 4.44 -22.86 4.94
CA LEU A 18 4.03 -23.60 3.75
C LEU A 18 4.54 -22.94 2.47
N SER A 19 4.54 -21.61 2.42
CA SER A 19 5.13 -20.86 1.32
C SER A 19 6.64 -21.08 1.21
N VAL A 20 7.36 -21.08 2.33
CA VAL A 20 8.80 -21.40 2.37
C VAL A 20 9.07 -22.81 1.84
N LEU A 21 8.25 -23.81 2.18
CA LEU A 21 8.40 -25.19 1.67
C LEU A 21 8.18 -25.26 0.15
N ARG A 22 7.15 -24.57 -0.37
CA ARG A 22 6.95 -24.47 -1.82
C ARG A 22 8.14 -23.81 -2.50
N ASP A 23 8.60 -22.71 -1.95
CA ASP A 23 9.66 -21.89 -2.51
C ASP A 23 11.03 -22.57 -2.42
N SER A 24 11.19 -23.58 -1.55
CA SER A 24 12.37 -24.44 -1.48
C SER A 24 12.32 -25.64 -2.47
N GLY A 25 11.36 -25.64 -3.42
CA GLY A 25 11.26 -26.69 -4.45
C GLY A 25 10.47 -27.92 -4.00
N CYS A 26 9.67 -27.83 -2.96
CA CYS A 26 8.77 -28.91 -2.57
C CYS A 26 7.49 -28.86 -3.41
N ASP A 27 7.46 -29.57 -4.54
CA ASP A 27 6.34 -29.64 -5.48
C ASP A 27 5.31 -30.73 -5.10
N SER A 28 5.17 -31.03 -3.84
CA SER A 28 4.16 -31.98 -3.36
C SER A 28 2.75 -31.46 -3.68
N GLU A 29 1.97 -32.26 -4.42
CA GLU A 29 0.55 -31.97 -4.70
C GLU A 29 -0.24 -31.66 -3.41
N LEU A 30 0.09 -32.34 -2.31
CA LEU A 30 -0.51 -32.11 -1.02
C LEU A 30 -0.19 -30.72 -0.48
N LEU A 31 1.03 -30.21 -0.70
CA LEU A 31 1.44 -28.86 -0.30
C LEU A 31 0.69 -27.81 -1.10
N LEU A 32 0.61 -27.96 -2.42
CA LEU A 32 -0.10 -27.07 -3.31
C LEU A 32 -1.60 -27.06 -3.00
N ALA A 33 -2.20 -28.22 -2.80
CA ALA A 33 -3.60 -28.35 -2.38
C ALA A 33 -3.85 -27.70 -1.00
N ARG A 34 -2.90 -27.79 -0.06
CA ARG A 34 -3.03 -27.17 1.25
C ARG A 34 -2.92 -25.67 1.19
N LEU A 35 -2.04 -25.12 0.36
CA LEU A 35 -1.93 -23.67 0.14
C LEU A 35 -3.21 -23.12 -0.50
N ALA A 36 -3.70 -23.76 -1.55
CA ALA A 36 -4.98 -23.39 -2.19
C ALA A 36 -6.15 -23.48 -1.20
N TYR A 37 -6.22 -24.54 -0.41
CA TYR A 37 -7.24 -24.68 0.64
C TYR A 37 -7.19 -23.55 1.67
N GLN A 38 -5.99 -23.14 2.11
CA GLN A 38 -5.86 -22.06 3.09
C GLN A 38 -6.27 -20.70 2.52
N GLU A 39 -5.99 -20.44 1.25
CA GLU A 39 -6.42 -19.24 0.55
C GLU A 39 -7.94 -19.17 0.45
N HIS A 40 -8.56 -20.25 -0.01
CA HIS A 40 -10.02 -20.35 -0.09
C HIS A 40 -10.69 -20.38 1.29
N GLU A 41 -10.06 -20.99 2.29
CA GLU A 41 -10.59 -21.02 3.65
C GLU A 41 -10.62 -19.64 4.30
N GLY A 42 -9.64 -18.77 3.99
CA GLY A 42 -9.67 -17.35 4.38
C GLY A 42 -10.89 -16.65 3.83
N THR A 43 -11.10 -16.74 2.52
CA THR A 43 -12.25 -16.16 1.83
C THR A 43 -13.57 -16.72 2.35
N ARG A 44 -13.66 -18.04 2.55
CA ARG A 44 -14.85 -18.72 3.10
C ARG A 44 -15.19 -18.21 4.50
N LYS A 45 -14.19 -18.01 5.37
CA LYS A 45 -14.39 -17.46 6.71
C LYS A 45 -14.86 -16.01 6.69
N ASP A 46 -14.37 -15.23 5.75
CA ASP A 46 -14.78 -13.84 5.59
C ASP A 46 -16.19 -13.75 5.04
N LEU A 47 -16.57 -14.59 4.08
CA LEU A 47 -17.96 -14.74 3.61
C LEU A 47 -18.90 -15.20 4.75
N ALA A 48 -18.47 -16.18 5.54
CA ALA A 48 -19.24 -16.67 6.66
C ALA A 48 -19.50 -15.59 7.74
N LYS A 49 -18.60 -14.62 7.88
CA LYS A 49 -18.81 -13.45 8.78
C LYS A 49 -19.85 -12.48 8.26
N LEU A 50 -20.03 -12.41 6.94
CA LEU A 50 -21.08 -11.57 6.34
C LEU A 50 -22.46 -12.17 6.62
N GLY A 51 -22.56 -13.51 6.75
CA GLY A 51 -23.82 -14.20 7.02
C GLY A 51 -24.79 -14.11 5.84
N ASP A 52 -26.02 -14.49 6.10
CA ASP A 52 -27.13 -14.43 5.15
C ASP A 52 -27.96 -13.16 5.44
N VAL A 53 -27.33 -12.00 5.27
CA VAL A 53 -27.93 -10.69 5.58
C VAL A 53 -27.97 -9.83 4.33
N SER A 54 -29.03 -9.07 4.18
CA SER A 54 -29.21 -8.14 3.06
C SER A 54 -28.33 -6.89 3.15
N ARG A 55 -27.82 -6.58 4.34
CA ARG A 55 -26.95 -5.40 4.59
C ARG A 55 -25.90 -5.71 5.65
N VAL A 56 -24.73 -5.11 5.49
CA VAL A 56 -23.60 -5.25 6.42
C VAL A 56 -23.26 -3.87 7.01
N PHE A 57 -23.24 -3.80 8.34
CA PHE A 57 -22.94 -2.58 9.09
C PHE A 57 -21.66 -2.81 9.94
N PRO A 58 -20.47 -2.58 9.39
CA PRO A 58 -19.25 -2.73 10.17
C PRO A 58 -19.13 -1.64 11.24
N THR A 59 -18.55 -1.98 12.37
CA THR A 59 -18.10 -0.96 13.33
C THR A 59 -16.88 -0.27 12.78
N ILE A 60 -16.95 1.07 12.61
CA ILE A 60 -15.82 1.88 12.15
C ILE A 60 -15.01 2.35 13.35
N LEU A 61 -13.70 2.09 13.32
CA LEU A 61 -12.77 2.47 14.36
C LEU A 61 -11.76 3.50 13.81
N PRO A 62 -11.96 4.81 14.08
CA PRO A 62 -11.07 5.89 13.60
C PRO A 62 -9.83 6.05 14.49
N THR A 63 -9.58 5.13 15.41
CA THR A 63 -8.63 5.28 16.53
C THR A 63 -7.26 4.69 16.27
N GLN A 64 -6.92 4.32 15.03
CA GLN A 64 -5.58 3.81 14.77
C GLN A 64 -4.51 4.89 14.94
N ALA A 65 -3.36 4.49 15.46
CA ALA A 65 -2.23 5.39 15.67
C ALA A 65 -1.70 6.04 14.37
N SER A 66 -1.98 5.43 13.22
CA SER A 66 -1.69 5.96 11.88
C SER A 66 -2.77 6.88 11.33
N LEU A 67 -3.82 7.20 12.08
CA LEU A 67 -5.05 7.89 11.64
C LEU A 67 -5.88 7.14 10.59
N ARG A 68 -5.46 5.95 10.20
CA ARG A 68 -6.23 5.08 9.30
C ARG A 68 -7.47 4.58 10.03
N TRP A 69 -8.54 4.49 9.30
CA TRP A 69 -9.75 3.84 9.81
C TRP A 69 -9.60 2.33 9.69
N SER A 70 -10.18 1.61 10.61
CA SER A 70 -10.35 0.17 10.52
C SER A 70 -11.81 -0.17 10.70
N THR A 71 -12.21 -1.30 10.16
CA THR A 71 -13.55 -1.84 10.33
C THR A 71 -13.49 -3.11 11.17
N LYS A 72 -14.50 -3.34 12.00
CA LYS A 72 -14.66 -4.52 12.83
C LYS A 72 -16.09 -5.02 12.74
N GLU A 73 -16.25 -6.34 12.78
CA GLU A 73 -17.55 -7.01 12.87
C GLU A 73 -18.54 -6.63 11.73
N PRO A 74 -18.23 -6.93 10.46
CA PRO A 74 -17.01 -7.58 9.95
C PRO A 74 -15.87 -6.62 9.61
N ASN A 75 -14.63 -7.14 9.55
CA ASN A 75 -13.48 -6.35 9.12
C ASN A 75 -13.44 -6.24 7.59
N LEU A 76 -14.19 -5.32 7.03
CA LEU A 76 -14.24 -5.08 5.58
C LEU A 76 -12.89 -4.60 5.00
N GLY A 77 -12.14 -3.81 5.78
CA GLY A 77 -10.81 -3.32 5.37
C GLY A 77 -9.76 -4.44 5.24
N GLY A 78 -9.97 -5.56 5.92
CA GLY A 78 -9.10 -6.73 5.87
C GLY A 78 -9.33 -7.66 4.68
N PHE A 79 -10.36 -7.43 3.88
CA PHE A 79 -10.63 -8.25 2.71
C PHE A 79 -9.61 -7.98 1.61
N THR A 80 -9.16 -9.06 0.94
CA THR A 80 -8.18 -8.94 -0.14
C THR A 80 -8.77 -8.24 -1.37
N ARG A 81 -7.90 -7.67 -2.23
CA ARG A 81 -8.34 -7.09 -3.51
C ARG A 81 -9.04 -8.15 -4.39
N GLU A 82 -8.63 -9.42 -4.31
CA GLU A 82 -9.29 -10.54 -4.98
C GLU A 82 -10.68 -10.80 -4.41
N PHE A 83 -10.84 -10.74 -3.09
CA PHE A 83 -12.15 -10.82 -2.46
C PHE A 83 -13.08 -9.72 -3.02
N TRP A 84 -12.65 -8.48 -3.06
CA TRP A 84 -13.44 -7.38 -3.62
C TRP A 84 -13.79 -7.60 -5.09
N ARG A 85 -12.85 -8.10 -5.92
CA ARG A 85 -13.11 -8.41 -7.33
C ARG A 85 -14.10 -9.55 -7.53
N LEU A 86 -14.06 -10.58 -6.72
CA LEU A 86 -14.97 -11.73 -6.79
C LEU A 86 -16.32 -11.44 -6.17
N HIS A 87 -16.40 -10.50 -5.22
CA HIS A 87 -17.57 -10.26 -4.38
C HIS A 87 -18.17 -8.86 -4.55
N TYR A 88 -17.78 -8.10 -5.55
CA TYR A 88 -18.55 -6.93 -5.98
C TYR A 88 -20.00 -7.29 -6.35
N ASN A 89 -20.27 -8.54 -6.71
CA ASN A 89 -21.62 -9.06 -6.88
C ASN A 89 -22.35 -9.36 -5.57
N VAL A 90 -21.70 -9.20 -4.42
CA VAL A 90 -22.25 -9.49 -3.09
C VAL A 90 -22.55 -8.19 -2.32
N VAL A 91 -21.80 -7.13 -2.62
CA VAL A 91 -22.00 -5.81 -1.99
C VAL A 91 -22.22 -4.81 -3.12
N LEU A 92 -23.46 -4.52 -3.40
CA LEU A 92 -23.90 -3.62 -4.47
C LEU A 92 -24.47 -2.32 -3.91
N PRO A 93 -24.47 -1.23 -4.69
CA PRO A 93 -25.30 -0.08 -4.38
C PRO A 93 -26.78 -0.48 -4.22
N ASP A 94 -27.50 0.18 -3.33
CA ASP A 94 -28.95 0.11 -3.27
C ASP A 94 -29.57 0.65 -4.56
N ASP A 95 -30.82 0.25 -4.86
CA ASP A 95 -31.57 0.82 -5.97
C ASP A 95 -31.68 2.35 -5.82
N GLY A 96 -31.45 3.07 -6.89
CA GLY A 96 -31.40 4.53 -6.90
C GLY A 96 -30.06 5.13 -6.46
N TRP A 97 -29.01 4.31 -6.35
CA TRP A 97 -27.67 4.72 -5.97
C TRP A 97 -26.61 4.12 -6.89
N TRP A 98 -25.48 4.82 -7.03
CA TRP A 98 -24.26 4.31 -7.64
C TRP A 98 -23.06 4.67 -6.76
N TRP A 99 -21.98 3.91 -6.87
CA TRP A 99 -20.76 4.13 -6.08
C TRP A 99 -19.62 4.58 -6.97
N LEU A 100 -18.85 5.53 -6.47
CA LEU A 100 -17.57 5.95 -7.01
C LEU A 100 -16.46 5.45 -6.09
N GLY A 101 -15.56 4.67 -6.66
CA GLY A 101 -14.37 4.19 -5.98
C GLY A 101 -13.11 4.82 -6.54
N TRP A 102 -12.12 5.01 -5.69
CA TRP A 102 -10.77 5.35 -6.11
C TRP A 102 -9.71 4.69 -5.23
N ASP A 103 -8.49 4.54 -5.78
CA ASP A 103 -7.32 4.02 -5.08
C ASP A 103 -6.07 4.78 -5.57
N TRP A 104 -5.40 5.50 -4.70
CA TRP A 104 -4.23 6.30 -5.08
C TRP A 104 -3.04 5.43 -5.46
N GLN A 105 -2.45 5.72 -6.60
CA GLN A 105 -1.31 4.98 -7.12
C GLN A 105 -0.02 5.29 -6.36
N GLY A 106 0.49 4.32 -5.60
CA GLY A 106 1.78 4.42 -4.92
C GLY A 106 1.91 5.60 -3.96
N ILE A 107 0.82 6.00 -3.31
CA ILE A 107 0.73 7.22 -2.51
C ILE A 107 1.80 7.33 -1.42
N GLU A 108 2.14 6.23 -0.73
CA GLU A 108 3.19 6.28 0.32
C GLU A 108 4.56 6.62 -0.26
N ALA A 109 4.90 6.09 -1.44
CA ALA A 109 6.14 6.42 -2.12
C ALA A 109 6.16 7.89 -2.57
N ARG A 110 5.06 8.37 -3.15
CA ARG A 110 4.89 9.77 -3.55
C ARG A 110 4.94 10.72 -2.36
N MET A 111 4.27 10.37 -1.25
CA MET A 111 4.33 11.14 -0.01
C MET A 111 5.78 11.24 0.52
N PHE A 112 6.51 10.12 0.52
CA PHE A 112 7.91 10.13 0.91
C PHE A 112 8.77 11.03 0.01
N LEU A 113 8.54 11.00 -1.30
CA LEU A 113 9.23 11.87 -2.25
C LEU A 113 8.89 13.35 -2.06
N GLY A 114 7.63 13.65 -1.75
CA GLY A 114 7.21 15.00 -1.40
C GLY A 114 7.92 15.57 -0.17
N TYR A 115 8.27 14.73 0.78
CA TYR A 115 9.07 15.13 1.94
C TYR A 115 10.56 15.26 1.64
N THR A 116 11.10 14.41 0.78
CA THR A 116 12.56 14.30 0.58
C THR A 116 13.07 15.13 -0.60
N GLY A 117 12.31 15.22 -1.67
CA GLY A 117 12.67 15.96 -2.88
C GLY A 117 13.90 15.38 -3.60
N ASP A 118 14.14 14.08 -3.52
CA ASP A 118 15.22 13.44 -4.27
C ASP A 118 14.93 13.46 -5.77
N GLN A 119 15.82 14.10 -6.53
CA GLN A 119 15.58 14.42 -7.94
C GLN A 119 15.40 13.17 -8.81
N GLU A 120 16.25 12.15 -8.64
CA GLU A 120 16.12 10.89 -9.41
C GLU A 120 14.72 10.31 -9.34
N ASP A 121 14.12 10.28 -8.15
CA ASP A 121 12.81 9.70 -7.95
C ASP A 121 11.68 10.64 -8.42
N LEU A 122 11.86 11.96 -8.33
CA LEU A 122 10.93 12.93 -8.90
C LEU A 122 10.89 12.85 -10.42
N ASP A 123 12.07 12.80 -11.05
CA ASP A 123 12.19 12.64 -12.50
C ASP A 123 11.50 11.35 -12.99
N LEU A 124 11.64 10.26 -12.23
CA LEU A 124 10.95 9.00 -12.53
C LEU A 124 9.43 9.12 -12.45
N LEU A 125 8.90 9.91 -11.52
CA LEU A 125 7.45 10.14 -11.44
C LEU A 125 6.91 10.96 -12.62
N GLU A 126 7.72 11.87 -13.16
CA GLU A 126 7.36 12.70 -14.31
C GLU A 126 7.53 11.95 -15.64
N MET A 127 8.59 11.15 -15.79
CA MET A 127 8.93 10.45 -17.03
C MET A 127 8.20 9.13 -17.23
N GLY A 128 7.47 8.63 -16.25
CA GLY A 128 6.54 7.53 -16.37
C GLY A 128 7.01 6.10 -16.10
N PRO A 129 8.31 5.74 -15.93
CA PRO A 129 8.63 4.39 -15.52
C PRO A 129 8.14 4.12 -14.10
N GLU A 130 7.58 2.94 -13.90
CA GLU A 130 7.09 2.54 -12.58
C GLU A 130 8.27 2.38 -11.61
N LEU A 131 8.19 3.08 -10.46
CA LEU A 131 9.30 3.21 -9.50
C LEU A 131 9.90 1.88 -9.04
N HIS A 132 9.07 0.84 -8.89
CA HIS A 132 9.55 -0.47 -8.40
C HIS A 132 10.24 -1.26 -9.50
N THR A 133 9.73 -1.17 -10.73
CA THR A 133 10.35 -1.76 -11.92
C THR A 133 11.72 -1.13 -12.17
N PHE A 134 11.82 0.19 -12.11
CA PHE A 134 13.10 0.89 -12.22
C PHE A 134 14.07 0.50 -11.09
N THR A 135 13.58 0.43 -9.85
CA THR A 135 14.41 0.00 -8.70
C THR A 135 14.94 -1.42 -8.90
N CYS A 136 14.11 -2.32 -9.42
CA CYS A 136 14.54 -3.68 -9.76
C CYS A 136 15.65 -3.67 -10.79
N ALA A 137 15.44 -2.99 -11.91
CA ALA A 137 16.38 -2.93 -13.02
C ALA A 137 17.72 -2.33 -12.61
N LYS A 138 17.71 -1.18 -11.95
CA LYS A 138 18.92 -0.40 -11.65
C LYS A 138 19.71 -0.94 -10.46
N TYR A 139 19.04 -1.44 -9.44
CA TYR A 139 19.69 -1.74 -8.16
C TYR A 139 19.70 -3.23 -7.78
N LEU A 140 18.72 -4.01 -8.20
CA LEU A 140 18.61 -5.40 -7.76
C LEU A 140 19.03 -6.41 -8.83
N MET A 141 18.78 -6.11 -10.08
CA MET A 141 19.27 -6.89 -11.20
C MET A 141 20.38 -6.08 -11.86
N GLU A 142 21.45 -6.73 -12.33
CA GLU A 142 22.36 -6.06 -13.23
C GLU A 142 21.61 -5.83 -14.54
N TRP A 143 21.16 -4.61 -14.72
CA TRP A 143 20.63 -4.16 -15.98
C TRP A 143 21.75 -4.23 -17.01
N ALA A 144 21.78 -5.32 -17.74
CA ALA A 144 22.60 -5.38 -18.92
C ALA A 144 21.81 -4.70 -20.05
N PRO A 145 22.35 -3.66 -20.71
CA PRO A 145 21.75 -3.05 -21.92
C PRO A 145 21.47 -4.07 -23.03
N ARG A 146 22.01 -5.28 -22.89
CA ARG A 146 21.82 -6.43 -23.80
C ARG A 146 20.42 -7.05 -23.76
N ALA A 147 19.60 -6.75 -22.73
CA ALA A 147 18.26 -7.31 -22.60
C ALA A 147 17.21 -6.57 -23.43
N LEU A 148 17.45 -5.32 -23.79
CA LEU A 148 16.62 -4.53 -24.71
C LEU A 148 17.52 -3.88 -25.75
N PRO A 149 17.57 -4.40 -26.99
CA PRO A 149 18.35 -3.81 -28.07
C PRO A 149 17.90 -2.35 -28.28
N GLY A 150 18.82 -1.38 -28.12
CA GLY A 150 18.56 0.04 -28.34
C GLY A 150 18.35 0.89 -27.09
N CYS A 151 18.24 0.32 -25.88
CA CYS A 151 18.22 1.10 -24.63
C CYS A 151 19.64 1.37 -24.13
N GLN A 152 20.01 2.64 -24.03
CA GLN A 152 21.18 3.05 -23.28
C GLN A 152 20.81 3.19 -21.79
N THR A 153 21.79 3.07 -20.88
CA THR A 153 21.56 3.22 -19.42
C THR A 153 21.06 4.61 -19.02
N SER A 154 21.13 5.57 -19.91
CA SER A 154 20.55 6.91 -19.82
C SER A 154 19.09 6.98 -20.28
N ASP A 155 18.60 5.95 -21.00
CA ASP A 155 17.23 5.94 -21.49
C ASP A 155 16.34 5.37 -20.38
N LEU A 156 15.71 6.26 -19.65
CA LEU A 156 14.72 5.96 -18.60
C LEU A 156 13.42 5.34 -19.16
N HIS A 157 13.39 5.01 -20.43
CA HIS A 157 12.27 4.39 -21.14
C HIS A 157 12.21 2.87 -20.92
N LEU A 158 12.10 2.44 -19.66
CA LEU A 158 11.59 1.10 -19.40
C LEU A 158 10.11 1.10 -19.77
N PRO A 159 9.63 0.12 -20.56
CA PRO A 159 8.20 -0.05 -20.76
C PRO A 159 7.50 -0.05 -19.40
N HIS A 160 6.42 0.71 -19.25
CA HIS A 160 5.68 0.87 -18.00
C HIS A 160 5.32 -0.48 -17.35
N ASP A 161 5.15 -1.50 -18.14
CA ASP A 161 4.71 -2.84 -17.82
C ASP A 161 5.79 -3.93 -18.01
N TRP A 162 7.07 -3.54 -18.13
CA TRP A 162 8.18 -4.49 -18.25
C TRP A 162 8.17 -5.58 -17.18
N LEU A 163 7.79 -5.22 -15.94
CA LEU A 163 7.46 -6.16 -14.88
C LEU A 163 5.98 -5.95 -14.52
N GLY A 164 5.13 -6.90 -14.85
CA GLY A 164 3.73 -6.88 -14.46
C GLY A 164 3.55 -6.78 -12.95
N GLY A 165 2.42 -6.27 -12.48
CA GLY A 165 2.14 -6.00 -11.06
C GLY A 165 2.31 -7.21 -10.13
N LYS A 166 2.20 -8.44 -10.65
CA LYS A 166 2.39 -9.70 -9.92
C LYS A 166 3.80 -10.31 -10.12
N ASP A 167 4.69 -9.69 -10.92
CA ASP A 167 6.05 -10.20 -11.09
C ASP A 167 6.79 -10.17 -9.75
N GLU A 168 7.34 -11.31 -9.35
CA GLU A 168 8.02 -11.44 -8.06
C GLU A 168 9.21 -10.48 -7.93
N ARG A 169 9.92 -10.20 -9.01
CA ARG A 169 11.05 -9.26 -9.02
C ARG A 169 10.59 -7.85 -8.68
N ARG A 170 9.47 -7.40 -9.26
CA ARG A 170 8.84 -6.12 -8.94
C ARG A 170 8.38 -6.07 -7.47
N VAL A 171 7.76 -7.15 -6.98
CA VAL A 171 7.34 -7.23 -5.57
C VAL A 171 8.55 -7.14 -4.63
N ARG A 172 9.68 -7.82 -4.95
CA ARG A 172 10.92 -7.72 -4.15
C ARG A 172 11.52 -6.32 -4.22
N ALA A 173 11.51 -5.69 -5.39
CA ALA A 173 11.96 -4.31 -5.55
C ALA A 173 11.10 -3.32 -4.77
N LYS A 174 9.78 -3.52 -4.73
CA LYS A 174 8.88 -2.77 -3.87
C LYS A 174 9.27 -2.91 -2.40
N ASN A 175 9.44 -4.15 -1.92
CA ASN A 175 9.83 -4.41 -0.53
C ASN A 175 11.21 -3.83 -0.20
N PHE A 176 12.17 -3.93 -1.14
CA PHE A 176 13.49 -3.32 -1.00
C PHE A 176 13.39 -1.79 -0.89
N ARG A 177 12.64 -1.14 -1.78
CA ARG A 177 12.47 0.30 -1.78
C ARG A 177 11.85 0.81 -0.47
N TYR A 178 10.82 0.13 0.01
CA TYR A 178 10.20 0.47 1.30
C TYR A 178 11.13 0.13 2.47
N GLY A 179 11.69 -1.07 2.51
CA GLY A 179 12.49 -1.54 3.64
C GLY A 179 13.83 -0.83 3.80
N VAL A 180 14.51 -0.47 2.70
CA VAL A 180 15.78 0.25 2.74
C VAL A 180 15.59 1.76 2.58
N GLY A 181 14.85 2.15 1.55
CA GLY A 181 14.72 3.55 1.16
C GLY A 181 13.85 4.34 2.12
N GLN A 182 12.65 3.87 2.37
CA GLN A 182 11.63 4.62 3.06
C GLN A 182 11.70 4.42 4.58
N TYR A 183 11.67 3.18 5.06
CA TYR A 183 11.57 2.85 6.48
C TYR A 183 12.88 2.37 7.13
N GLY A 184 13.86 1.94 6.32
CA GLY A 184 15.10 1.39 6.81
C GLY A 184 16.03 2.41 7.47
N THR A 185 16.70 1.97 8.53
CA THR A 185 17.66 2.79 9.27
C THR A 185 19.08 2.72 8.70
N SER A 186 19.37 1.71 7.88
CA SER A 186 20.69 1.49 7.25
C SER A 186 20.58 0.54 6.06
N ALA A 187 21.65 0.42 5.28
CA ALA A 187 21.75 -0.58 4.22
C ALA A 187 21.56 -2.02 4.70
N LYS A 188 21.93 -2.32 5.95
CA LYS A 188 21.71 -3.65 6.57
C LYS A 188 20.25 -4.04 6.69
N ALA A 189 19.34 -3.08 6.65
CA ALA A 189 17.90 -3.35 6.68
C ALA A 189 17.45 -4.27 5.53
N VAL A 190 18.17 -4.30 4.41
CA VAL A 190 17.92 -5.19 3.28
C VAL A 190 17.86 -6.66 3.69
N LEU A 191 18.68 -7.06 4.65
CA LEU A 191 18.79 -8.46 5.09
C LEU A 191 17.57 -8.93 5.90
N GLY A 192 16.75 -8.02 6.39
CA GLY A 192 15.51 -8.31 7.10
C GLY A 192 14.25 -8.28 6.23
N ILE A 193 14.38 -8.02 4.92
CA ILE A 193 13.23 -7.95 4.02
C ILE A 193 12.77 -9.37 3.67
N PRO A 194 11.51 -9.74 3.97
CA PRO A 194 11.01 -11.07 3.67
C PRO A 194 11.11 -11.42 2.19
N GLY A 195 11.69 -12.57 1.89
CA GLY A 195 11.84 -13.11 0.53
C GLY A 195 12.89 -12.40 -0.32
N ILE A 196 13.73 -11.53 0.23
CA ILE A 196 14.81 -10.87 -0.53
C ILE A 196 15.84 -11.88 -1.04
N GLU A 197 16.02 -12.99 -0.33
CA GLU A 197 16.87 -14.12 -0.70
C GLU A 197 16.49 -14.75 -2.04
N LYS A 198 15.23 -14.64 -2.45
CA LYS A 198 14.73 -15.15 -3.75
C LYS A 198 15.30 -14.39 -4.96
N LEU A 199 15.95 -13.27 -4.75
CA LEU A 199 16.70 -12.60 -5.81
C LEU A 199 17.98 -13.37 -6.22
N GLY A 200 18.38 -14.40 -5.45
CA GLY A 200 19.58 -15.17 -5.71
C GLY A 200 20.88 -14.39 -5.48
N LEU A 201 20.81 -13.24 -4.80
CA LEU A 201 21.98 -12.43 -4.46
C LEU A 201 22.48 -12.80 -3.06
N ASP A 202 23.81 -12.86 -2.90
CA ASP A 202 24.41 -13.06 -1.59
C ASP A 202 24.27 -11.80 -0.70
N ARG A 203 24.51 -11.98 0.61
CA ARG A 203 24.33 -10.92 1.60
C ARG A 203 25.20 -9.69 1.35
N VAL A 204 26.44 -9.89 0.89
CA VAL A 204 27.38 -8.80 0.64
C VAL A 204 26.90 -7.97 -0.55
N THR A 205 26.56 -8.65 -1.64
CA THR A 205 25.98 -8.02 -2.84
C THR A 205 24.70 -7.25 -2.52
N LEU A 206 23.78 -7.83 -1.76
CA LEU A 206 22.54 -7.15 -1.35
C LEU A 206 22.83 -5.87 -0.55
N GLN A 207 23.79 -5.93 0.39
CA GLN A 207 24.18 -4.76 1.17
C GLN A 207 24.83 -3.69 0.29
N GLN A 208 25.73 -4.05 -0.60
CA GLN A 208 26.35 -3.10 -1.55
C GLN A 208 25.31 -2.44 -2.46
N ARG A 209 24.28 -3.19 -2.91
CA ARG A 209 23.18 -2.64 -3.69
C ARG A 209 22.35 -1.65 -2.87
N ALA A 210 22.09 -1.96 -1.60
CA ALA A 210 21.38 -1.06 -0.70
C ALA A 210 22.20 0.22 -0.42
N GLU A 211 23.52 0.13 -0.26
CA GLU A 211 24.41 1.28 -0.11
C GLU A 211 24.39 2.17 -1.36
N ARG A 212 24.49 1.59 -2.56
CA ARG A 212 24.36 2.33 -3.83
C ARG A 212 23.00 3.01 -3.95
N PHE A 213 21.93 2.32 -3.57
CA PHE A 213 20.57 2.88 -3.59
C PHE A 213 20.44 4.09 -2.67
N LEU A 214 20.96 4.01 -1.45
CA LEU A 214 20.96 5.12 -0.48
C LEU A 214 21.87 6.27 -0.92
N ALA A 215 23.04 5.97 -1.48
CA ALA A 215 23.99 6.98 -1.98
C ALA A 215 23.40 7.83 -3.12
N ALA A 216 22.52 7.26 -3.92
CA ALA A 216 21.81 7.98 -4.97
C ALA A 216 20.65 8.87 -4.44
N ARG A 217 20.36 8.81 -3.11
CA ARG A 217 19.24 9.52 -2.44
C ARG A 217 19.70 10.29 -1.21
N PRO A 218 20.65 11.23 -1.36
CA PRO A 218 21.22 11.93 -0.22
C PRO A 218 20.19 12.76 0.54
N LYS A 219 19.20 13.35 -0.14
CA LYS A 219 18.14 14.13 0.50
C LYS A 219 17.22 13.24 1.36
N ALA A 220 16.85 12.04 0.88
CA ALA A 220 16.06 11.10 1.67
C ALA A 220 16.81 10.62 2.91
N VAL A 221 18.11 10.35 2.78
CA VAL A 221 18.97 9.97 3.91
C VAL A 221 19.04 11.10 4.95
N ALA A 222 19.33 12.32 4.53
CA ALA A 222 19.40 13.49 5.40
C ALA A 222 18.05 13.78 6.08
N TRP A 223 16.96 13.76 5.32
CA TRP A 223 15.62 13.96 5.86
C TRP A 223 15.28 12.93 6.94
N LYS A 224 15.52 11.65 6.69
CA LYS A 224 15.28 10.59 7.68
C LYS A 224 16.09 10.83 8.96
N GLN A 225 17.35 11.18 8.85
CA GLN A 225 18.20 11.47 10.02
C GLN A 225 17.63 12.63 10.86
N THR A 226 17.20 13.72 10.21
CA THR A 226 16.56 14.85 10.86
C THR A 226 15.28 14.43 11.58
N ILE A 227 14.41 13.66 10.91
CA ILE A 227 13.16 13.20 11.52
C ILE A 227 13.41 12.24 12.69
N TRP A 228 14.37 11.33 12.59
CA TRP A 228 14.73 10.44 13.69
C TRP A 228 15.22 11.20 14.91
N GLN A 229 16.07 12.20 14.70
CA GLN A 229 16.54 13.08 15.81
C GLN A 229 15.37 13.79 16.48
N GLN A 230 14.46 14.38 15.71
CA GLN A 230 13.25 15.02 16.22
C GLN A 230 12.37 14.03 17.00
N CYS A 231 12.18 12.80 16.49
CA CYS A 231 11.39 11.76 17.15
C CYS A 231 11.99 11.33 18.51
N ILE A 232 13.31 11.31 18.61
CA ILE A 232 14.02 11.00 19.86
C ILE A 232 13.84 12.14 20.86
N GLU A 233 14.17 13.36 20.47
CA GLU A 233 14.22 14.53 21.34
C GLU A 233 12.83 15.02 21.74
N GLN A 234 11.95 15.21 20.77
CA GLN A 234 10.62 15.79 20.98
C GLN A 234 9.56 14.75 21.38
N ARG A 235 9.86 13.45 21.22
CA ARG A 235 8.93 12.33 21.43
C ARG A 235 7.59 12.53 20.70
N SER A 236 7.66 13.13 19.53
CA SER A 236 6.48 13.37 18.69
C SER A 236 6.86 13.53 17.23
N ALA A 237 5.92 13.23 16.34
CA ALA A 237 6.00 13.46 14.91
C ALA A 237 4.75 14.21 14.44
N ARG A 238 4.87 14.98 13.35
CA ARG A 238 3.76 15.72 12.74
C ARG A 238 3.62 15.39 11.27
N THR A 239 2.40 15.18 10.81
CA THR A 239 2.09 15.13 9.38
C THR A 239 2.27 16.51 8.74
N PHE A 240 2.34 16.61 7.40
CA PHE A 240 2.41 17.92 6.71
C PHE A 240 1.16 18.77 6.96
N MET A 241 0.02 18.18 7.26
CA MET A 241 -1.20 18.87 7.67
C MET A 241 -1.22 19.26 9.16
N GLY A 242 -0.12 19.06 9.89
CA GLY A 242 0.06 19.49 11.28
C GLY A 242 -0.44 18.52 12.35
N HIS A 243 -1.03 17.37 11.99
CA HIS A 243 -1.49 16.40 12.99
C HIS A 243 -0.31 15.79 13.75
N ARG A 244 -0.36 15.90 15.09
CA ARG A 244 0.71 15.47 15.99
C ARG A 244 0.40 14.13 16.62
N ARG A 245 1.37 13.21 16.57
CA ARG A 245 1.39 11.94 17.31
C ARG A 245 2.47 11.97 18.38
N HIS A 246 2.14 11.62 19.63
CA HIS A 246 3.13 11.35 20.66
C HIS A 246 3.74 9.95 20.46
N LEU A 247 5.04 9.85 20.68
CA LEU A 247 5.83 8.64 20.45
C LEU A 247 6.29 8.04 21.78
N TYR A 248 6.06 6.75 21.96
CA TYR A 248 6.38 6.01 23.16
C TYR A 248 7.39 4.88 22.86
N GLY A 249 7.92 4.25 23.89
CA GLY A 249 8.88 3.16 23.75
C GLY A 249 10.34 3.62 23.67
N ASP A 250 11.20 2.70 23.24
CA ASP A 250 12.63 2.96 23.01
C ASP A 250 12.88 3.84 21.78
N GLU A 251 14.15 4.18 21.55
CA GLU A 251 14.52 5.05 20.42
C GLU A 251 14.17 4.47 19.06
N ASP A 252 14.40 3.18 18.85
CA ASP A 252 14.14 2.53 17.58
C ASP A 252 12.64 2.43 17.29
N THR A 253 11.83 2.18 18.29
CA THR A 253 10.37 2.23 18.21
C THR A 253 9.91 3.64 17.85
N ARG A 254 10.44 4.68 18.51
CA ARG A 254 10.08 6.08 18.23
C ARG A 254 10.47 6.51 16.82
N LYS A 255 11.67 6.16 16.35
CA LYS A 255 12.12 6.42 14.96
C LYS A 255 11.17 5.80 13.95
N LYS A 256 10.86 4.52 14.13
CA LYS A 256 9.97 3.75 13.23
C LYS A 256 8.55 4.33 13.23
N ASP A 257 8.00 4.55 14.42
CA ASP A 257 6.62 5.04 14.59
C ASP A 257 6.46 6.47 14.10
N GLY A 258 7.47 7.32 14.33
CA GLY A 258 7.47 8.70 13.86
C GLY A 258 7.52 8.80 12.35
N LEU A 259 8.43 8.07 11.72
CA LEU A 259 8.56 8.03 10.27
C LEU A 259 7.29 7.48 9.60
N ASN A 260 6.74 6.39 10.18
CA ASN A 260 5.48 5.82 9.72
C ASN A 260 4.31 6.81 9.85
N HIS A 261 4.24 7.55 10.95
CA HIS A 261 3.23 8.56 11.15
C HIS A 261 3.33 9.72 10.14
N MET A 262 4.54 10.17 9.84
CA MET A 262 4.72 11.23 8.84
C MET A 262 4.23 10.80 7.45
N ILE A 263 4.47 9.54 7.06
CA ILE A 263 4.06 9.04 5.74
C ILE A 263 2.61 8.58 5.77
N GLN A 264 2.29 7.52 6.51
CA GLN A 264 0.95 6.93 6.53
C GLN A 264 -0.09 7.83 7.19
N GLY A 265 0.30 8.57 8.23
CA GLY A 265 -0.57 9.55 8.87
C GLY A 265 -0.92 10.71 7.96
N SER A 266 0.03 11.16 7.12
CA SER A 266 -0.23 12.19 6.12
C SER A 266 -1.20 11.72 5.04
N VAL A 267 -1.04 10.49 4.54
CA VAL A 267 -1.99 9.87 3.61
C VAL A 267 -3.39 9.78 4.22
N ALA A 268 -3.48 9.34 5.48
CA ALA A 268 -4.76 9.26 6.17
C ALA A 268 -5.40 10.65 6.40
N ASN A 269 -4.60 11.68 6.70
CA ASN A 269 -5.09 13.05 6.78
C ASN A 269 -5.65 13.55 5.44
N MET A 270 -4.95 13.29 4.33
CA MET A 270 -5.43 13.63 2.99
C MET A 270 -6.75 12.93 2.68
N MET A 271 -6.84 11.62 2.96
CA MET A 271 -8.06 10.85 2.75
C MET A 271 -9.23 11.43 3.55
N ASN A 272 -9.02 11.66 4.83
CA ASN A 272 -10.07 12.23 5.70
C ASN A 272 -10.50 13.61 5.21
N TRP A 273 -9.56 14.44 4.77
CA TRP A 273 -9.86 15.75 4.22
C TRP A 273 -10.69 15.65 2.93
N CYS A 274 -10.29 14.77 1.99
CA CYS A 274 -11.04 14.56 0.75
C CYS A 274 -12.48 14.08 1.03
N LEU A 275 -12.66 13.15 1.95
CA LEU A 275 -13.97 12.62 2.32
C LEU A 275 -14.87 13.71 2.94
N ILE A 276 -14.32 14.55 3.81
CA ILE A 276 -15.05 15.66 4.41
C ILE A 276 -15.45 16.68 3.34
N GLU A 277 -14.55 17.00 2.42
CA GLU A 277 -14.80 17.95 1.32
C GLU A 277 -15.92 17.46 0.40
N ILE A 278 -15.90 16.15 0.06
CA ILE A 278 -16.93 15.53 -0.77
C ILE A 278 -18.29 15.54 -0.04
N ASP A 279 -18.33 15.09 1.19
CA ASP A 279 -19.57 14.91 1.96
C ASP A 279 -20.23 16.27 2.30
N GLN A 280 -19.46 17.19 2.85
CA GLN A 280 -20.03 18.43 3.43
C GLN A 280 -20.11 19.60 2.48
N GLN A 281 -19.15 19.76 1.56
CA GLN A 281 -19.00 20.96 0.78
C GLN A 281 -19.46 20.81 -0.68
N VAL A 282 -19.32 19.59 -1.23
CA VAL A 282 -19.60 19.35 -2.65
C VAL A 282 -20.89 18.57 -2.83
N TYR A 283 -21.01 17.47 -2.14
CA TYR A 283 -22.14 16.55 -2.28
C TYR A 283 -22.68 16.11 -0.91
N PRO A 284 -23.43 16.97 -0.20
CA PRO A 284 -23.94 16.64 1.14
C PRO A 284 -24.93 15.46 1.20
N GLU A 285 -25.38 14.99 0.03
CA GLU A 285 -26.25 13.83 -0.09
C GLU A 285 -25.46 12.54 -0.34
N SER A 286 -24.13 12.63 -0.48
CA SER A 286 -23.28 11.46 -0.64
C SER A 286 -23.13 10.71 0.68
N HIS A 287 -22.84 9.41 0.59
CA HIS A 287 -22.57 8.59 1.76
C HIS A 287 -21.26 7.86 1.60
N MET A 288 -20.35 8.02 2.56
CA MET A 288 -19.14 7.21 2.60
C MET A 288 -19.48 5.77 2.92
N ILE A 289 -19.15 4.85 2.01
CA ILE A 289 -19.37 3.41 2.17
C ILE A 289 -18.17 2.74 2.82
N LEU A 290 -16.97 3.06 2.34
CA LEU A 290 -15.74 2.45 2.83
C LEU A 290 -14.56 3.40 2.67
N ASN A 291 -13.72 3.48 3.70
CA ASN A 291 -12.37 4.04 3.65
C ASN A 291 -11.37 2.89 3.83
N LYS A 292 -10.60 2.59 2.79
CA LYS A 292 -9.60 1.52 2.78
C LYS A 292 -8.21 2.08 2.51
N HIS A 293 -7.54 2.57 3.55
CA HIS A 293 -6.16 3.05 3.51
C HIS A 293 -5.92 4.20 2.52
N ASP A 294 -5.64 3.88 1.27
CA ASP A 294 -5.32 4.76 0.15
C ASP A 294 -6.44 4.83 -0.90
N GLY A 295 -7.56 4.17 -0.62
CA GLY A 295 -8.76 4.17 -1.45
C GLY A 295 -10.03 4.39 -0.64
N ALA A 296 -11.11 4.79 -1.31
CA ALA A 296 -12.43 4.91 -0.71
C ALA A 296 -13.54 4.56 -1.69
N LEU A 297 -14.71 4.23 -1.14
CA LEU A 297 -15.98 4.09 -1.86
C LEU A 297 -16.97 5.09 -1.31
N VAL A 298 -17.59 5.87 -2.18
CA VAL A 298 -18.62 6.85 -1.84
C VAL A 298 -19.85 6.61 -2.69
N ALA A 299 -21.02 6.57 -2.06
CA ALA A 299 -22.31 6.43 -2.71
C ALA A 299 -22.90 7.78 -3.08
N PHE A 300 -23.50 7.83 -4.27
CA PHE A 300 -24.20 8.99 -4.79
C PHE A 300 -25.60 8.57 -5.27
N PRO A 301 -26.65 9.36 -5.05
CA PRO A 301 -27.97 9.05 -5.58
C PRO A 301 -27.99 9.22 -7.12
N ASP A 302 -28.80 8.39 -7.82
CA ASP A 302 -28.87 8.36 -9.29
C ASP A 302 -29.25 9.70 -9.93
N ARG A 303 -29.93 10.59 -9.17
CA ARG A 303 -30.23 11.94 -9.65
C ARG A 303 -28.99 12.83 -9.85
N LEU A 304 -27.86 12.46 -9.23
CA LEU A 304 -26.57 13.13 -9.45
C LEU A 304 -25.88 12.47 -10.66
N ASN A 305 -25.70 13.26 -11.71
CA ASN A 305 -25.12 12.77 -12.96
C ASN A 305 -23.61 12.44 -12.77
N GLN A 306 -23.25 11.21 -13.12
CA GLN A 306 -21.86 10.73 -13.07
C GLN A 306 -20.89 11.65 -13.84
N GLU A 307 -21.30 12.18 -15.00
CA GLU A 307 -20.48 13.06 -15.82
C GLU A 307 -20.11 14.39 -15.12
N GLN A 308 -20.89 14.81 -14.14
CA GLN A 308 -20.63 16.00 -13.32
C GLN A 308 -19.91 15.64 -12.02
N VAL A 309 -20.36 14.57 -11.35
CA VAL A 309 -19.83 14.15 -10.05
C VAL A 309 -18.38 13.66 -10.18
N VAL A 310 -18.09 12.78 -11.16
CA VAL A 310 -16.77 12.17 -11.28
C VAL A 310 -15.67 13.23 -11.47
N PRO A 311 -15.75 14.19 -12.39
CA PRO A 311 -14.72 15.21 -12.53
C PRO A 311 -14.58 16.09 -11.28
N ALA A 312 -15.68 16.42 -10.61
CA ALA A 312 -15.65 17.23 -9.41
C ALA A 312 -14.95 16.51 -8.25
N VAL A 313 -15.30 15.24 -7.98
CA VAL A 313 -14.64 14.42 -6.97
C VAL A 313 -13.17 14.19 -7.32
N ARG A 314 -12.86 13.92 -8.61
CA ARG A 314 -11.49 13.76 -9.09
C ARG A 314 -10.65 15.01 -8.82
N SER A 315 -11.20 16.19 -9.02
CA SER A 315 -10.50 17.47 -8.75
C SER A 315 -10.14 17.66 -7.27
N ILE A 316 -10.93 17.10 -6.35
CA ILE A 316 -10.66 17.09 -4.91
C ILE A 316 -9.56 16.07 -4.58
N VAL A 317 -9.71 14.84 -5.07
CA VAL A 317 -8.85 13.69 -4.74
C VAL A 317 -7.45 13.83 -5.34
N GLU A 318 -7.35 14.30 -6.61
CA GLU A 318 -6.09 14.44 -7.37
C GLU A 318 -5.55 15.87 -7.35
N ARG A 319 -6.03 16.71 -6.43
CA ARG A 319 -5.51 18.08 -6.30
C ARG A 319 -4.01 18.09 -6.01
N GLU A 320 -3.39 19.21 -6.29
CA GLU A 320 -2.00 19.46 -5.92
C GLU A 320 -1.88 19.77 -4.42
N TRP A 321 -0.95 19.11 -3.74
CA TRP A 321 -0.64 19.28 -2.33
C TRP A 321 0.78 19.77 -2.15
N GLU A 322 0.99 20.78 -1.30
CA GLU A 322 2.33 21.16 -0.86
C GLU A 322 2.72 20.28 0.34
N ILE A 323 3.62 19.32 0.11
CA ILE A 323 4.02 18.34 1.11
C ILE A 323 5.22 18.81 1.92
N GLY A 324 6.18 19.43 1.26
CA GLY A 324 7.34 20.08 1.88
C GLY A 324 7.50 21.49 1.34
N PRO A 325 8.37 22.31 1.93
CA PRO A 325 8.57 23.69 1.49
C PRO A 325 8.89 23.77 -0.01
N GLY A 326 7.95 24.31 -0.79
CA GLY A 326 8.06 24.46 -2.23
C GLY A 326 7.93 23.16 -3.04
N ILE A 327 7.64 22.02 -2.41
CA ILE A 327 7.44 20.73 -3.10
C ILE A 327 5.96 20.44 -3.20
N LYS A 328 5.43 20.61 -4.39
CA LYS A 328 4.04 20.33 -4.73
C LYS A 328 3.93 19.02 -5.47
N MET A 329 2.95 18.21 -5.08
CA MET A 329 2.74 16.88 -5.64
C MET A 329 1.28 16.61 -5.93
N ARG A 330 1.03 15.90 -7.03
CA ARG A 330 -0.27 15.29 -7.35
C ARG A 330 -0.22 13.80 -7.08
N PHE A 331 -1.35 13.28 -6.67
CA PHE A 331 -1.51 11.86 -6.35
C PHE A 331 -2.58 11.27 -7.29
N PRO A 332 -2.18 10.72 -8.44
CA PRO A 332 -3.11 10.11 -9.37
C PRO A 332 -3.76 8.88 -8.75
N ALA A 333 -5.02 8.64 -9.10
CA ALA A 333 -5.78 7.50 -8.62
C ALA A 333 -6.32 6.64 -9.77
N GLU A 334 -6.54 5.37 -9.49
CA GLU A 334 -7.38 4.48 -10.31
C GLU A 334 -8.83 4.70 -9.90
N TRP A 335 -9.73 4.79 -10.87
CA TRP A 335 -11.13 5.14 -10.64
C TRP A 335 -12.07 4.06 -11.14
N GLU A 336 -13.14 3.83 -10.41
CA GLU A 336 -14.18 2.89 -10.80
C GLU A 336 -15.58 3.38 -10.42
N VAL A 337 -16.57 3.01 -11.22
CA VAL A 337 -17.99 3.21 -10.95
C VAL A 337 -18.67 1.87 -10.84
N LEU A 338 -19.50 1.69 -9.80
CA LEU A 338 -20.40 0.55 -9.61
C LEU A 338 -21.83 1.03 -9.60
N THR A 339 -22.71 0.27 -10.26
CA THR A 339 -24.15 0.53 -10.33
C THR A 339 -24.96 -0.59 -9.66
N SER A 340 -26.20 -0.34 -9.32
CA SER A 340 -27.08 -1.29 -8.60
C SER A 340 -27.34 -2.59 -9.35
N ASP A 341 -27.20 -2.60 -10.69
CA ASP A 341 -27.30 -3.79 -11.53
C ASP A 341 -26.02 -4.67 -11.51
N GLY A 342 -25.01 -4.29 -10.72
CA GLY A 342 -23.73 -4.99 -10.64
C GLY A 342 -22.75 -4.62 -11.76
N SER A 343 -23.09 -3.68 -12.63
CA SER A 343 -22.15 -3.19 -13.66
C SER A 343 -21.00 -2.42 -13.01
N ARG A 344 -19.77 -2.73 -13.46
CA ARG A 344 -18.55 -2.06 -13.04
C ARG A 344 -17.83 -1.48 -14.23
N ARG A 345 -17.46 -0.21 -14.14
CA ARG A 345 -16.70 0.50 -15.17
C ARG A 345 -15.47 1.16 -14.57
N GLU A 346 -14.28 0.75 -15.04
CA GLU A 346 -13.03 1.47 -14.76
C GLU A 346 -13.04 2.78 -15.59
N LEU A 347 -12.66 3.88 -14.95
CA LEU A 347 -12.58 5.19 -15.59
C LEU A 347 -11.12 5.50 -15.91
N GLN A 348 -10.85 5.92 -17.14
CA GLN A 348 -9.52 6.37 -17.58
C GLN A 348 -9.19 7.76 -17.05
#